data_69c50d9d32e7848158edb59ef7c3e632
#
_entry.id   69c50d9d32e7848158edb59ef7c3e632
#
_cell.length_a   1.000
_cell.length_b   1.000
_cell.length_c   1.000
_cell.angle_alpha   90.00
_cell.angle_beta   90.00
_cell.angle_gamma   90.00
#
_symmetry.space_group_name_H-M   'P 1'
#
loop_
_entity.id
_entity.type
_entity.pdbx_description
1 polymer ?
#
loop_
_entity_poly.entity_id
_entity_poly.type
_entity_poly.pdbx_seq_one_letter_code
_entity_poly.pdbx_strand_id
1 'polypeptide(L)'
;RGEAVITYQDFEEINSHIEDVDAKYKNPRNLCSGSVRQLNNQITAERNVRFYAFALVKADKVDFDNSREKQFEFLQEQGFDVVQYLKVDAENIIDAVADYETRVQTYEVPSDGLVLTYDDIAYGRSLGRTAKYPRDSIAFKWADEIRETTLKEIEWSASRTGLINPVAIFEPVELEGTTVSRASVHNISILKGLKLGIGDRITVYKANMIIPQIAENLTGSDDLEIPDTCPVCGGKTELRAVNEVQSLYCTNPDCDAKKIKSFTLFVSRDAMNIDGLSEATLEKFIGKGFLHQYQDMFHLDRHKSEIVEMEGFGERSYKKLIDGIEKARNVELPNLIYSLGIANIGLANAKVICKYFRYDIDVMRHAAVEELSEIDGIGEVIA
;
A
#
# COMPACT_ATOMS: atom_id res chain seq x y z
N ARG A 1 3.85 -12.04 17.19
CA ARG A 1 3.16 -11.12 16.25
C ARG A 1 1.68 -11.09 16.57
N GLY A 2 1.07 -9.92 16.39
CA GLY A 2 -0.35 -9.71 16.63
C GLY A 2 -0.84 -8.45 15.96
N GLU A 3 -2.09 -8.13 16.21
CA GLU A 3 -2.74 -6.91 15.73
C GLU A 3 -3.30 -6.10 16.90
N ALA A 4 -3.15 -4.78 16.82
CA ALA A 4 -3.79 -3.87 17.73
C ALA A 4 -5.20 -3.56 17.23
N VAL A 5 -6.19 -3.65 18.12
CA VAL A 5 -7.60 -3.50 17.78
C VAL A 5 -8.33 -2.67 18.81
N ILE A 6 -9.47 -2.09 18.43
CA ILE A 6 -10.48 -1.51 19.32
C ILE A 6 -11.78 -2.26 19.06
N THR A 7 -12.49 -2.66 20.12
CA THR A 7 -13.76 -3.36 20.00
C THR A 7 -14.85 -2.44 19.45
N TYR A 8 -15.91 -3.00 18.90
CA TYR A 8 -17.09 -2.21 18.50
C TYR A 8 -17.70 -1.49 19.71
N GLN A 9 -17.73 -2.13 20.87
CA GLN A 9 -18.25 -1.52 22.09
C GLN A 9 -17.43 -0.29 22.51
N ASP A 10 -16.08 -0.43 22.60
CA ASP A 10 -15.21 0.69 22.96
C ASP A 10 -15.28 1.82 21.92
N PHE A 11 -15.41 1.47 20.64
CA PHE A 11 -15.59 2.43 19.55
C PHE A 11 -16.88 3.24 19.69
N GLU A 12 -18.00 2.59 19.98
CA GLU A 12 -19.29 3.25 20.20
C GLU A 12 -19.24 4.15 21.44
N GLU A 13 -18.64 3.68 22.53
CA GLU A 13 -18.47 4.44 23.76
C GLU A 13 -17.66 5.71 23.51
N ILE A 14 -16.50 5.61 22.83
CA ILE A 14 -15.66 6.76 22.49
C ILE A 14 -16.44 7.76 21.61
N ASN A 15 -17.14 7.28 20.60
CA ASN A 15 -17.94 8.14 19.72
C ASN A 15 -19.13 8.78 20.43
N SER A 16 -19.68 8.17 21.46
CA SER A 16 -20.79 8.73 22.24
C SER A 16 -20.40 10.01 22.99
N HIS A 17 -19.14 10.16 23.34
CA HIS A 17 -18.58 11.33 24.04
C HIS A 17 -18.19 12.47 23.09
N ILE A 18 -18.27 12.29 21.77
CA ILE A 18 -17.97 13.31 20.76
C ILE A 18 -19.28 13.98 20.35
N GLU A 19 -19.47 15.24 20.73
CA GLU A 19 -20.69 16.02 20.42
C GLU A 19 -20.77 16.38 18.94
N ASP A 20 -19.64 16.75 18.33
CA ASP A 20 -19.57 17.11 16.91
C ASP A 20 -19.65 15.84 16.03
N VAL A 21 -20.73 15.74 15.27
CA VAL A 21 -21.00 14.57 14.40
C VAL A 21 -19.90 14.40 13.33
N ASP A 22 -19.35 15.50 12.82
CA ASP A 22 -18.30 15.47 11.81
C ASP A 22 -16.94 15.06 12.37
N ALA A 23 -16.74 15.23 13.69
CA ALA A 23 -15.54 14.82 14.41
C ALA A 23 -15.55 13.34 14.84
N LYS A 24 -16.69 12.64 14.72
CA LYS A 24 -16.81 11.23 15.08
C LYS A 24 -15.95 10.34 14.19
N TYR A 25 -15.35 9.36 14.81
CA TYR A 25 -14.59 8.34 14.11
C TYR A 25 -15.50 7.48 13.24
N LYS A 26 -15.04 7.09 12.06
CA LYS A 26 -15.88 6.40 11.07
C LYS A 26 -15.86 4.87 11.20
N ASN A 27 -14.77 4.29 11.69
CA ASN A 27 -14.69 2.85 11.97
C ASN A 27 -13.62 2.53 13.05
N PRO A 28 -13.71 1.37 13.73
CA PRO A 28 -12.78 0.96 14.79
C PRO A 28 -11.33 0.83 14.31
N ARG A 29 -11.10 0.36 13.08
CA ARG A 29 -9.76 0.16 12.49
C ARG A 29 -9.01 1.50 12.36
N ASN A 30 -9.67 2.53 11.82
CA ASN A 30 -9.08 3.86 11.67
C ASN A 30 -8.82 4.50 13.03
N LEU A 31 -9.74 4.36 13.98
CA LEU A 31 -9.56 4.82 15.36
C LEU A 31 -8.35 4.14 16.00
N CYS A 32 -8.23 2.82 15.89
CA CYS A 32 -7.10 2.06 16.45
C CYS A 32 -5.77 2.51 15.81
N SER A 33 -5.70 2.57 14.49
CA SER A 33 -4.51 3.03 13.76
C SER A 33 -4.08 4.44 14.15
N GLY A 34 -5.03 5.34 14.37
CA GLY A 34 -4.76 6.69 14.90
C GLY A 34 -4.30 6.67 16.35
N SER A 35 -4.87 5.79 17.17
CA SER A 35 -4.58 5.69 18.60
C SER A 35 -3.16 5.22 18.89
N VAL A 36 -2.67 4.19 18.19
CA VAL A 36 -1.30 3.67 18.37
C VAL A 36 -0.20 4.63 17.88
N ARG A 37 -0.57 5.67 17.15
CA ARG A 37 0.37 6.71 16.66
C ARG A 37 0.39 7.96 17.53
N GLN A 38 -0.39 8.00 18.62
CA GLN A 38 -0.42 9.14 19.52
C GLN A 38 0.92 9.32 20.24
N LEU A 39 1.35 10.56 20.39
CA LEU A 39 2.56 10.89 21.18
C LEU A 39 2.33 10.67 22.68
N ASN A 40 1.10 10.84 23.14
CA ASN A 40 0.68 10.58 24.51
C ASN A 40 0.08 9.17 24.62
N ASN A 41 0.78 8.27 25.31
CA ASN A 41 0.34 6.89 25.51
C ASN A 41 -0.90 6.75 26.39
N GLN A 42 -1.26 7.76 27.20
CA GLN A 42 -2.50 7.77 27.98
C GLN A 42 -3.73 7.74 27.06
N ILE A 43 -3.70 8.46 25.95
CA ILE A 43 -4.79 8.45 24.96
C ILE A 43 -5.00 7.04 24.41
N THR A 44 -3.92 6.30 24.17
CA THR A 44 -4.00 4.90 23.71
C THR A 44 -4.61 4.00 24.78
N ALA A 45 -4.24 4.21 26.03
CA ALA A 45 -4.80 3.46 27.18
C ALA A 45 -6.29 3.77 27.39
N GLU A 46 -6.67 5.06 27.40
CA GLU A 46 -8.07 5.52 27.55
C GLU A 46 -8.99 4.99 26.44
N ARG A 47 -8.45 4.75 25.24
CA ARG A 47 -9.17 4.17 24.11
C ARG A 47 -9.22 2.65 24.14
N ASN A 48 -8.75 2.02 25.20
CA ASN A 48 -8.78 0.58 25.42
C ASN A 48 -8.26 -0.24 24.25
N VAL A 49 -7.12 0.21 23.65
CA VAL A 49 -6.48 -0.52 22.55
C VAL A 49 -6.00 -1.86 23.06
N ARG A 50 -6.51 -2.95 22.48
CA ARG A 50 -6.14 -4.33 22.80
C ARG A 50 -5.15 -4.87 21.78
N PHE A 51 -4.40 -5.91 22.15
CA PHE A 51 -3.47 -6.60 21.27
C PHE A 51 -3.81 -8.08 21.24
N TYR A 52 -4.18 -8.59 20.06
CA TYR A 52 -4.43 -10.01 19.84
C TYR A 52 -3.24 -10.65 19.13
N ALA A 53 -2.62 -11.64 19.77
CA ALA A 53 -1.53 -12.41 19.20
C ALA A 53 -2.06 -13.44 18.21
N PHE A 54 -1.44 -13.52 17.02
CA PHE A 54 -1.77 -14.51 16.00
C PHE A 54 -0.58 -15.38 15.59
N ALA A 55 0.63 -15.12 16.09
CA ALA A 55 1.78 -15.98 15.84
C ALA A 55 2.89 -15.80 16.88
N LEU A 56 3.46 -16.89 17.32
CA LEU A 56 4.70 -16.92 18.07
C LEU A 56 5.89 -16.92 17.08
N VAL A 57 6.76 -15.93 17.18
CA VAL A 57 7.94 -15.82 16.29
C VAL A 57 9.09 -16.66 16.80
N LYS A 58 9.37 -16.58 18.11
CA LYS A 58 10.46 -17.27 18.77
C LYS A 58 10.19 -17.39 20.28
N ALA A 59 10.47 -18.56 20.83
CA ALA A 59 10.65 -18.76 22.25
C ALA A 59 11.84 -19.71 22.43
N ASP A 60 12.77 -19.37 23.33
CA ASP A 60 13.94 -20.18 23.59
C ASP A 60 13.61 -21.23 24.64
N LYS A 61 14.13 -22.45 24.45
CA LYS A 61 14.04 -23.58 25.41
C LYS A 61 12.61 -24.10 25.67
N VAL A 62 11.68 -23.88 24.75
CA VAL A 62 10.30 -24.41 24.81
C VAL A 62 10.12 -25.34 23.62
N ASP A 63 9.65 -26.56 23.87
CA ASP A 63 9.22 -27.50 22.85
C ASP A 63 7.70 -27.40 22.67
N PHE A 64 7.25 -27.21 21.46
CA PHE A 64 5.83 -27.11 21.11
C PHE A 64 5.32 -28.38 20.42
N ASP A 65 6.04 -29.50 20.51
CA ASP A 65 5.69 -30.77 19.86
C ASP A 65 5.26 -30.59 18.39
N ASN A 66 5.96 -29.70 17.69
CA ASN A 66 5.67 -29.37 16.29
C ASN A 66 4.24 -28.83 16.00
N SER A 67 3.51 -28.31 17.00
CA SER A 67 2.13 -27.83 16.91
C SER A 67 2.02 -26.33 17.10
N ARG A 68 1.26 -25.65 16.21
CA ARG A 68 0.89 -24.22 16.37
C ARG A 68 -0.14 -24.02 17.45
N GLU A 69 -1.05 -24.96 17.64
CA GLU A 69 -2.02 -24.92 18.73
C GLU A 69 -1.30 -24.78 20.06
N LYS A 70 -0.25 -25.56 20.32
CA LYS A 70 0.58 -25.43 21.53
C LYS A 70 1.31 -24.09 21.65
N GLN A 71 1.64 -23.44 20.52
CA GLN A 71 2.17 -22.09 20.55
C GLN A 71 1.13 -21.07 21.01
N PHE A 72 -0.15 -21.23 20.63
CA PHE A 72 -1.23 -20.38 21.08
C PHE A 72 -1.54 -20.61 22.57
N GLU A 73 -1.60 -21.87 23.01
CA GLU A 73 -1.75 -22.21 24.45
C GLU A 73 -0.64 -21.55 25.28
N PHE A 74 0.61 -21.68 24.85
CA PHE A 74 1.73 -21.02 25.51
C PHE A 74 1.59 -19.49 25.58
N LEU A 75 1.15 -18.84 24.51
CA LEU A 75 0.92 -17.40 24.52
C LEU A 75 -0.17 -17.01 25.53
N GLN A 76 -1.26 -17.78 25.63
CA GLN A 76 -2.31 -17.58 26.62
C GLN A 76 -1.79 -17.77 28.05
N GLU A 77 -0.97 -18.78 28.30
CA GLU A 77 -0.30 -19.00 29.59
C GLU A 77 0.63 -17.84 29.99
N GLN A 78 1.21 -17.14 29.00
CA GLN A 78 2.03 -15.94 29.24
C GLN A 78 1.17 -14.66 29.39
N GLY A 79 -0.16 -14.76 29.38
CA GLY A 79 -1.09 -13.64 29.57
C GLY A 79 -1.38 -12.82 28.33
N PHE A 80 -1.09 -13.33 27.13
CA PHE A 80 -1.51 -12.68 25.89
C PHE A 80 -2.95 -13.05 25.51
N ASP A 81 -3.71 -12.07 25.05
CA ASP A 81 -4.92 -12.36 24.30
C ASP A 81 -4.50 -12.94 22.94
N VAL A 82 -5.08 -14.08 22.58
CA VAL A 82 -4.83 -14.77 21.32
C VAL A 82 -6.08 -14.69 20.45
N VAL A 83 -5.90 -14.57 19.13
CA VAL A 83 -7.03 -14.64 18.18
C VAL A 83 -7.82 -15.93 18.40
N GLN A 84 -9.13 -15.90 18.17
CA GLN A 84 -9.92 -17.13 18.20
C GLN A 84 -9.37 -18.12 17.16
N TYR A 85 -9.19 -19.35 17.55
CA TYR A 85 -8.72 -20.41 16.68
C TYR A 85 -9.50 -21.71 16.93
N LEU A 86 -9.53 -22.54 15.91
CA LEU A 86 -10.13 -23.88 15.96
C LEU A 86 -9.27 -24.83 15.17
N LYS A 87 -8.97 -25.99 15.74
CA LYS A 87 -8.31 -27.07 15.00
C LYS A 87 -9.34 -27.80 14.14
N VAL A 88 -9.02 -27.89 12.86
CA VAL A 88 -9.91 -28.51 11.84
C VAL A 88 -9.14 -29.52 11.00
N ASP A 89 -9.87 -30.41 10.36
CA ASP A 89 -9.40 -31.39 9.41
C ASP A 89 -10.23 -31.34 8.11
N ALA A 90 -9.96 -32.24 7.19
CA ALA A 90 -10.66 -32.29 5.90
C ALA A 90 -12.16 -32.61 6.02
N GLU A 91 -12.62 -33.21 7.13
CA GLU A 91 -14.00 -33.63 7.32
C GLU A 91 -14.86 -32.48 7.85
N ASN A 92 -14.31 -31.60 8.70
CA ASN A 92 -15.06 -30.57 9.42
C ASN A 92 -14.73 -29.11 9.01
N ILE A 93 -13.73 -28.88 8.15
CA ILE A 93 -13.29 -27.52 7.77
C ILE A 93 -14.40 -26.69 7.11
N ILE A 94 -15.25 -27.31 6.29
CA ILE A 94 -16.34 -26.61 5.58
C ILE A 94 -17.38 -26.12 6.59
N ASP A 95 -17.79 -26.99 7.53
CA ASP A 95 -18.76 -26.65 8.56
C ASP A 95 -18.20 -25.59 9.52
N ALA A 96 -16.91 -25.68 9.86
CA ALA A 96 -16.24 -24.68 10.68
C ALA A 96 -16.21 -23.29 10.01
N VAL A 97 -15.93 -23.21 8.69
CA VAL A 97 -15.95 -21.96 7.96
C VAL A 97 -17.37 -21.37 7.91
N ALA A 98 -18.39 -22.17 7.67
CA ALA A 98 -19.80 -21.73 7.66
C ALA A 98 -20.27 -21.24 9.03
N ASP A 99 -19.84 -21.89 10.11
CA ASP A 99 -20.12 -21.47 11.49
C ASP A 99 -19.47 -20.12 11.81
N TYR A 100 -18.19 -19.92 11.41
CA TYR A 100 -17.52 -18.65 11.58
C TYR A 100 -18.13 -17.51 10.74
N GLU A 101 -18.65 -17.79 9.55
CA GLU A 101 -19.36 -16.79 8.72
C GLU A 101 -20.56 -16.21 9.47
N THR A 102 -21.26 -17.04 10.25
CA THR A 102 -22.38 -16.59 11.09
C THR A 102 -21.88 -15.84 12.32
N ARG A 103 -20.84 -16.33 12.98
CA ARG A 103 -20.29 -15.73 14.21
C ARG A 103 -19.62 -14.37 13.97
N VAL A 104 -19.03 -14.13 12.80
CA VAL A 104 -18.34 -12.88 12.49
C VAL A 104 -19.26 -11.65 12.60
N GLN A 105 -20.55 -11.82 12.37
CA GLN A 105 -21.55 -10.76 12.48
C GLN A 105 -21.73 -10.23 13.93
N THR A 106 -21.40 -11.05 14.92
CA THR A 106 -21.49 -10.72 16.35
C THR A 106 -20.14 -10.70 17.04
N TYR A 107 -19.07 -10.77 16.27
CA TYR A 107 -17.73 -10.75 16.80
C TYR A 107 -17.38 -9.36 17.36
N GLU A 108 -16.67 -9.30 18.47
CA GLU A 108 -16.41 -8.05 19.18
C GLU A 108 -15.46 -7.09 18.45
N VAL A 109 -14.67 -7.58 17.50
CA VAL A 109 -13.72 -6.80 16.72
C VAL A 109 -13.95 -6.97 15.22
N PRO A 110 -13.60 -5.97 14.40
CA PRO A 110 -13.69 -6.08 12.94
C PRO A 110 -12.88 -7.27 12.41
N SER A 111 -13.51 -8.12 11.61
CA SER A 111 -12.87 -9.26 10.96
C SER A 111 -13.30 -9.35 9.50
N ASP A 112 -12.34 -9.50 8.58
CA ASP A 112 -12.56 -9.60 7.13
C ASP A 112 -12.45 -11.05 6.62
N GLY A 113 -12.23 -12.01 7.50
CA GLY A 113 -12.13 -13.42 7.12
C GLY A 113 -11.38 -14.27 8.12
N LEU A 114 -10.94 -15.43 7.64
CA LEU A 114 -10.18 -16.42 8.39
C LEU A 114 -8.79 -16.63 7.78
N VAL A 115 -7.87 -17.13 8.56
CA VAL A 115 -6.58 -17.63 8.08
C VAL A 115 -6.49 -19.12 8.39
N LEU A 116 -6.47 -19.93 7.35
CA LEU A 116 -6.22 -21.38 7.45
C LEU A 116 -4.71 -21.58 7.46
N THR A 117 -4.20 -22.24 8.50
CA THR A 117 -2.76 -22.45 8.69
C THR A 117 -2.50 -23.89 9.09
N TYR A 118 -1.47 -24.53 8.53
CA TYR A 118 -1.07 -25.86 8.97
C TYR A 118 -0.65 -25.85 10.45
N ASP A 119 -1.19 -26.77 11.23
CA ASP A 119 -0.78 -26.98 12.63
C ASP A 119 0.65 -27.50 12.70
N ASP A 120 1.03 -28.43 11.82
CA ASP A 120 2.39 -28.98 11.71
C ASP A 120 3.38 -27.90 11.27
N ILE A 121 4.22 -27.46 12.22
CA ILE A 121 5.18 -26.37 12.01
C ILE A 121 6.29 -26.78 11.04
N ALA A 122 6.78 -28.00 11.12
CA ALA A 122 7.86 -28.51 10.28
C ALA A 122 7.41 -28.63 8.82
N TYR A 123 6.22 -29.18 8.61
CA TYR A 123 5.60 -29.23 7.29
C TYR A 123 5.38 -27.84 6.74
N GLY A 124 4.77 -26.94 7.52
CA GLY A 124 4.56 -25.56 7.11
C GLY A 124 5.82 -24.85 6.66
N ARG A 125 6.94 -25.03 7.41
CA ARG A 125 8.25 -24.49 7.03
C ARG A 125 8.81 -25.09 5.75
N SER A 126 8.56 -26.37 5.49
CA SER A 126 9.03 -27.07 4.28
C SER A 126 8.40 -26.51 2.99
N LEU A 127 7.21 -25.91 3.06
CA LEU A 127 6.53 -25.27 1.93
C LEU A 127 7.21 -23.96 1.49
N GLY A 128 8.09 -23.39 2.32
CA GLY A 128 8.83 -22.19 2.02
C GLY A 128 7.99 -20.92 2.07
N ARG A 129 8.46 -19.87 1.36
CA ARG A 129 7.84 -18.53 1.36
C ARG A 129 7.83 -17.94 -0.04
N THR A 130 6.87 -17.07 -0.30
CA THR A 130 6.94 -16.07 -1.36
C THR A 130 7.82 -14.89 -0.91
N ALA A 131 8.00 -13.87 -1.75
CA ALA A 131 8.71 -12.65 -1.35
C ALA A 131 8.12 -11.98 -0.09
N LYS A 132 6.81 -12.13 0.16
CA LYS A 132 6.09 -11.47 1.27
C LYS A 132 5.53 -12.45 2.30
N TYR A 133 4.96 -13.56 1.87
CA TYR A 133 4.10 -14.43 2.70
C TYR A 133 4.65 -15.84 2.82
N PRO A 134 4.44 -16.52 3.95
CA PRO A 134 4.69 -17.94 4.07
C PRO A 134 3.66 -18.73 3.22
N ARG A 135 4.01 -19.93 2.79
CA ARG A 135 3.11 -20.81 2.02
C ARG A 135 2.34 -21.81 2.89
N ASP A 136 2.53 -21.74 4.19
CA ASP A 136 1.85 -22.58 5.17
C ASP A 136 0.45 -22.08 5.56
N SER A 137 0.05 -20.94 5.00
CA SER A 137 -1.20 -20.28 5.37
C SER A 137 -1.92 -19.75 4.14
N ILE A 138 -3.25 -19.79 4.16
CA ILE A 138 -4.12 -19.21 3.16
C ILE A 138 -5.22 -18.39 3.83
N ALA A 139 -5.49 -17.19 3.31
CA ALA A 139 -6.60 -16.38 3.76
C ALA A 139 -7.90 -16.80 3.06
N PHE A 140 -8.95 -16.96 3.84
CA PHE A 140 -10.33 -17.08 3.37
C PHE A 140 -11.08 -15.80 3.77
N LYS A 141 -11.63 -15.10 2.79
CA LYS A 141 -12.34 -13.84 3.01
C LYS A 141 -13.82 -13.99 2.75
N TRP A 142 -14.62 -13.26 3.54
CA TRP A 142 -16.05 -13.16 3.32
C TRP A 142 -16.35 -12.40 2.02
N ALA A 143 -17.59 -12.51 1.53
CA ALA A 143 -18.05 -11.72 0.40
C ALA A 143 -17.99 -10.22 0.76
N ASP A 144 -17.43 -9.41 -0.15
CA ASP A 144 -17.36 -7.96 0.03
C ASP A 144 -18.77 -7.34 0.01
N GLU A 145 -18.98 -6.29 0.78
CA GLU A 145 -20.19 -5.47 0.69
C GLU A 145 -20.20 -4.76 -0.66
N ILE A 146 -21.29 -4.91 -1.42
CA ILE A 146 -21.47 -4.27 -2.73
C ILE A 146 -22.55 -3.20 -2.62
N ARG A 147 -22.29 -2.00 -3.17
CA ARG A 147 -23.22 -0.88 -3.26
C ARG A 147 -23.34 -0.36 -4.67
N GLU A 148 -24.54 0.06 -5.03
CA GLU A 148 -24.82 0.71 -6.30
C GLU A 148 -24.59 2.23 -6.18
N THR A 149 -24.03 2.82 -7.24
CA THR A 149 -23.81 4.26 -7.37
C THR A 149 -23.79 4.67 -8.84
N THR A 150 -23.63 5.99 -9.11
CA THR A 150 -23.61 6.54 -10.46
C THR A 150 -22.24 7.11 -10.79
N LEU A 151 -21.68 6.70 -11.93
CA LEU A 151 -20.41 7.21 -12.45
C LEU A 151 -20.55 8.66 -12.90
N LYS A 152 -19.74 9.58 -12.35
CA LYS A 152 -19.76 11.01 -12.66
C LYS A 152 -18.70 11.41 -13.67
N GLU A 153 -17.49 10.87 -13.50
CA GLU A 153 -16.31 11.30 -14.25
C GLU A 153 -15.25 10.21 -14.24
N ILE A 154 -14.35 10.21 -15.22
CA ILE A 154 -13.07 9.51 -15.16
C ILE A 154 -11.97 10.55 -15.06
N GLU A 155 -11.29 10.56 -13.92
CA GLU A 155 -10.08 11.34 -13.70
C GLU A 155 -8.86 10.56 -14.25
N TRP A 156 -8.03 11.24 -15.05
CA TRP A 156 -6.84 10.66 -15.64
C TRP A 156 -5.58 11.12 -14.91
N SER A 157 -4.90 10.19 -14.23
CA SER A 157 -3.75 10.49 -13.38
C SER A 157 -2.46 9.96 -13.99
N ALA A 158 -1.52 10.86 -14.31
CA ALA A 158 -0.23 10.50 -14.87
C ALA A 158 0.77 10.07 -13.80
N SER A 159 1.50 8.96 -14.06
CA SER A 159 2.56 8.42 -13.20
C SER A 159 3.96 8.87 -13.64
N ARG A 160 4.99 8.54 -12.84
CA ARG A 160 6.40 8.81 -13.17
C ARG A 160 6.89 8.16 -14.47
N THR A 161 6.32 7.03 -14.85
CA THR A 161 6.66 6.34 -16.11
C THR A 161 5.90 6.88 -17.32
N GLY A 162 5.01 7.85 -17.08
CA GLY A 162 4.09 8.38 -18.08
C GLY A 162 2.83 7.54 -18.25
N LEU A 163 2.68 6.43 -17.54
CA LEU A 163 1.43 5.68 -17.49
C LEU A 163 0.31 6.58 -16.96
N ILE A 164 -0.79 6.68 -17.68
CA ILE A 164 -1.98 7.45 -17.31
C ILE A 164 -3.05 6.47 -16.85
N ASN A 165 -3.35 6.52 -15.55
CA ASN A 165 -4.32 5.62 -14.91
C ASN A 165 -5.71 6.28 -14.87
N PRO A 166 -6.77 5.58 -15.32
CA PRO A 166 -8.14 6.02 -15.12
C PRO A 166 -8.57 5.77 -13.67
N VAL A 167 -9.21 6.78 -13.08
CA VAL A 167 -9.84 6.73 -11.75
C VAL A 167 -11.28 7.13 -11.89
N ALA A 168 -12.20 6.22 -11.57
CA ALA A 168 -13.62 6.50 -11.58
C ALA A 168 -14.00 7.39 -10.40
N ILE A 169 -14.70 8.50 -10.68
CA ILE A 169 -15.34 9.36 -9.70
C ILE A 169 -16.85 9.11 -9.81
N PHE A 170 -17.48 8.82 -8.68
CA PHE A 170 -18.91 8.48 -8.63
C PHE A 170 -19.61 9.17 -7.47
N GLU A 171 -20.96 9.12 -7.47
CA GLU A 171 -21.73 9.63 -6.34
C GLU A 171 -21.26 8.97 -5.05
N PRO A 172 -21.03 9.76 -3.97
CA PRO A 172 -20.59 9.21 -2.70
C PRO A 172 -21.53 8.12 -2.18
N VAL A 173 -20.97 7.02 -1.74
CA VAL A 173 -21.72 5.87 -1.20
C VAL A 173 -21.05 5.35 0.05
N GLU A 174 -21.84 4.94 1.04
CA GLU A 174 -21.35 4.31 2.25
C GLU A 174 -20.99 2.86 1.97
N LEU A 175 -19.74 2.48 2.27
CA LEU A 175 -19.19 1.12 2.18
C LEU A 175 -18.38 0.83 3.43
N GLU A 176 -18.75 -0.24 4.15
CA GLU A 176 -18.02 -0.70 5.33
C GLU A 176 -17.67 0.44 6.30
N GLY A 177 -18.69 1.26 6.62
CA GLY A 177 -18.58 2.35 7.59
C GLY A 177 -17.76 3.55 7.14
N THR A 178 -17.44 3.69 5.85
CA THR A 178 -16.81 4.91 5.32
C THR A 178 -17.44 5.31 3.99
N THR A 179 -17.50 6.63 3.75
CA THR A 179 -17.96 7.18 2.48
C THR A 179 -16.86 7.06 1.43
N VAL A 180 -17.18 6.47 0.29
CA VAL A 180 -16.28 6.37 -0.87
C VAL A 180 -16.90 7.04 -2.08
N SER A 181 -16.08 7.67 -2.91
CA SER A 181 -16.49 8.35 -4.15
C SER A 181 -15.50 8.16 -5.29
N ARG A 182 -14.47 7.35 -5.08
CA ARG A 182 -13.38 7.13 -6.05
C ARG A 182 -12.96 5.67 -6.07
N ALA A 183 -12.73 5.12 -7.26
CA ALA A 183 -12.15 3.78 -7.44
C ALA A 183 -11.16 3.75 -8.59
N SER A 184 -10.07 2.99 -8.44
CA SER A 184 -9.14 2.76 -9.55
C SER A 184 -9.78 1.87 -10.62
N VAL A 185 -9.61 2.25 -11.89
CA VAL A 185 -9.99 1.40 -13.04
C VAL A 185 -8.75 0.70 -13.63
N HIS A 186 -7.59 0.90 -13.01
CA HIS A 186 -6.31 0.26 -13.29
C HIS A 186 -5.73 0.51 -14.70
N ASN A 187 -6.44 0.21 -15.78
CA ASN A 187 -5.97 0.32 -17.17
C ASN A 187 -7.12 0.41 -18.17
N ILE A 188 -6.76 0.64 -19.44
CA ILE A 188 -7.73 0.80 -20.54
C ILE A 188 -8.48 -0.51 -20.85
N SER A 189 -7.84 -1.66 -20.70
CA SER A 189 -8.54 -2.94 -20.93
C SER A 189 -9.68 -3.16 -19.96
N ILE A 190 -9.49 -2.83 -18.67
CA ILE A 190 -10.55 -2.91 -17.66
C ILE A 190 -11.63 -1.88 -17.92
N LEU A 191 -11.27 -0.63 -18.27
CA LEU A 191 -12.22 0.42 -18.60
C LEU A 191 -13.16 -0.02 -19.74
N LYS A 192 -12.59 -0.55 -20.83
CA LYS A 192 -13.33 -1.09 -21.97
C LYS A 192 -14.13 -2.35 -21.62
N GLY A 193 -13.55 -3.26 -20.82
CA GLY A 193 -14.22 -4.46 -20.36
C GLY A 193 -15.48 -4.18 -19.55
N LEU A 194 -15.43 -3.12 -18.71
CA LEU A 194 -16.57 -2.65 -17.94
C LEU A 194 -17.55 -1.78 -18.77
N LYS A 195 -17.21 -1.42 -20.03
CA LYS A 195 -18.04 -0.60 -20.92
C LYS A 195 -18.56 0.68 -20.23
N LEU A 196 -17.65 1.38 -19.53
CA LEU A 196 -17.99 2.53 -18.73
C LEU A 196 -18.43 3.73 -19.60
N GLY A 197 -19.38 4.49 -19.09
CA GLY A 197 -19.80 5.80 -19.62
C GLY A 197 -20.29 6.71 -18.50
N ILE A 198 -20.23 8.00 -18.74
CA ILE A 198 -20.66 8.99 -17.75
C ILE A 198 -22.17 8.88 -17.53
N GLY A 199 -22.59 8.80 -16.27
CA GLY A 199 -23.97 8.58 -15.87
C GLY A 199 -24.36 7.12 -15.72
N ASP A 200 -23.45 6.16 -16.00
CA ASP A 200 -23.73 4.75 -15.80
C ASP A 200 -23.97 4.40 -14.32
N ARG A 201 -24.91 3.49 -14.12
CA ARG A 201 -25.12 2.82 -12.83
C ARG A 201 -24.08 1.72 -12.68
N ILE A 202 -23.25 1.84 -11.66
CA ILE A 202 -22.17 0.91 -11.36
C ILE A 202 -22.32 0.33 -9.96
N THR A 203 -21.79 -0.85 -9.73
CA THR A 203 -21.61 -1.40 -8.38
C THR A 203 -20.17 -1.30 -7.95
N VAL A 204 -19.97 -0.95 -6.68
CA VAL A 204 -18.65 -0.77 -6.08
C VAL A 204 -18.51 -1.57 -4.79
N TYR A 205 -17.29 -1.98 -4.50
CA TYR A 205 -16.91 -2.69 -3.28
C TYR A 205 -15.52 -2.26 -2.80
N LYS A 206 -15.11 -2.67 -1.61
CA LYS A 206 -13.76 -2.44 -1.11
C LYS A 206 -12.94 -3.71 -1.10
N ALA A 207 -12.03 -3.86 -2.03
CA ALA A 207 -11.05 -4.94 -1.96
C ALA A 207 -10.25 -4.85 -0.66
N ASN A 208 -10.23 -5.96 0.10
CA ASN A 208 -9.60 -6.04 1.43
C ASN A 208 -10.10 -5.00 2.44
N MET A 209 -11.38 -4.60 2.36
CA MET A 209 -12.01 -3.57 3.21
C MET A 209 -11.33 -2.18 3.13
N ILE A 210 -10.46 -1.94 2.16
CA ILE A 210 -9.65 -0.72 2.08
C ILE A 210 -9.79 -0.02 0.73
N ILE A 211 -9.61 -0.75 -0.38
CA ILE A 211 -9.41 -0.18 -1.70
C ILE A 211 -10.70 -0.27 -2.51
N PRO A 212 -11.38 0.88 -2.79
CA PRO A 212 -12.58 0.87 -3.62
C PRO A 212 -12.30 0.40 -5.04
N GLN A 213 -13.16 -0.46 -5.56
CA GLN A 213 -13.13 -0.98 -6.92
C GLN A 213 -14.54 -1.06 -7.50
N ILE A 214 -14.65 -1.02 -8.84
CA ILE A 214 -15.90 -1.27 -9.55
C ILE A 214 -16.06 -2.78 -9.70
N ALA A 215 -17.20 -3.33 -9.26
CA ALA A 215 -17.54 -4.74 -9.47
C ALA A 215 -18.16 -4.95 -10.85
N GLU A 216 -19.19 -4.17 -11.17
CA GLU A 216 -19.96 -4.29 -12.42
C GLU A 216 -20.44 -2.92 -12.90
N ASN A 217 -20.67 -2.80 -14.20
CA ASN A 217 -21.44 -1.73 -14.81
C ASN A 217 -22.83 -2.27 -15.21
N LEU A 218 -23.88 -1.73 -14.60
CA LEU A 218 -25.25 -2.19 -14.80
C LEU A 218 -25.91 -1.59 -16.05
N THR A 219 -25.36 -0.46 -16.56
CA THR A 219 -25.90 0.24 -17.76
C THR A 219 -25.13 -0.14 -19.00
N GLY A 220 -23.78 -0.03 -18.98
CA GLY A 220 -22.90 -0.42 -20.07
C GLY A 220 -23.00 0.47 -21.30
N SER A 221 -23.00 1.81 -21.13
CA SER A 221 -23.16 2.75 -22.23
C SER A 221 -21.97 2.78 -23.20
N ASP A 222 -20.76 2.45 -22.73
CA ASP A 222 -19.53 2.29 -23.53
C ASP A 222 -19.18 3.56 -24.35
N ASP A 223 -19.43 4.73 -23.80
CA ASP A 223 -19.28 6.02 -24.49
C ASP A 223 -18.10 6.88 -24.01
N LEU A 224 -17.21 6.31 -23.15
CA LEU A 224 -16.05 7.02 -22.66
C LEU A 224 -14.98 7.23 -23.72
N GLU A 225 -14.61 8.49 -23.94
CA GLU A 225 -13.47 8.85 -24.77
C GLU A 225 -12.15 8.71 -24.01
N ILE A 226 -11.18 8.03 -24.65
CA ILE A 226 -9.81 7.93 -24.13
C ILE A 226 -9.05 9.18 -24.57
N PRO A 227 -8.44 9.96 -23.65
CA PRO A 227 -7.80 11.22 -24.01
C PRO A 227 -6.59 11.00 -24.94
N ASP A 228 -6.53 11.77 -26.02
CA ASP A 228 -5.41 11.80 -26.97
C ASP A 228 -4.28 12.72 -26.52
N THR A 229 -4.51 13.50 -25.43
CA THR A 229 -3.55 14.41 -24.81
C THR A 229 -3.38 14.12 -23.32
N CYS A 230 -2.16 14.31 -22.82
CA CYS A 230 -1.85 14.16 -21.41
C CYS A 230 -2.53 15.24 -20.56
N PRO A 231 -3.25 14.89 -19.50
CA PRO A 231 -3.96 15.86 -18.66
C PRO A 231 -3.04 16.83 -17.92
N VAL A 232 -1.73 16.51 -17.81
CA VAL A 232 -0.77 17.33 -17.06
C VAL A 232 0.01 18.27 -17.99
N CYS A 233 0.58 17.74 -19.09
CA CYS A 233 1.46 18.52 -19.95
C CYS A 233 0.89 18.85 -21.32
N GLY A 234 -0.34 18.40 -21.65
CA GLY A 234 -0.95 18.57 -22.98
C GLY A 234 -0.25 17.81 -24.12
N GLY A 235 0.83 17.09 -23.84
CA GLY A 235 1.56 16.30 -24.83
C GLY A 235 0.73 15.10 -25.31
N LYS A 236 1.09 14.55 -26.48
CA LYS A 236 0.39 13.41 -27.09
C LYS A 236 0.40 12.18 -26.18
N THR A 237 -0.69 11.42 -26.19
CA THR A 237 -0.80 10.12 -25.54
C THR A 237 -0.70 8.98 -26.56
N GLU A 238 -0.37 7.79 -26.07
CA GLU A 238 -0.24 6.58 -26.86
C GLU A 238 -0.78 5.38 -26.08
N LEU A 239 -1.56 4.52 -26.75
CA LEU A 239 -1.97 3.22 -26.21
C LEU A 239 -0.86 2.20 -26.46
N ARG A 240 -0.41 1.55 -25.39
CA ARG A 240 0.56 0.44 -25.45
C ARG A 240 -0.07 -0.81 -24.89
N ALA A 241 0.21 -1.94 -25.54
CA ALA A 241 -0.25 -3.26 -25.09
C ALA A 241 0.95 -4.10 -24.61
N VAL A 242 0.82 -4.69 -23.42
CA VAL A 242 1.76 -5.67 -22.87
C VAL A 242 0.93 -6.85 -22.39
N ASN A 243 1.19 -8.05 -22.92
CA ASN A 243 0.42 -9.26 -22.58
C ASN A 243 -1.11 -9.03 -22.71
N GLU A 244 -1.55 -8.44 -23.84
CA GLU A 244 -2.95 -8.10 -24.14
C GLU A 244 -3.59 -7.01 -23.27
N VAL A 245 -2.90 -6.51 -22.25
CA VAL A 245 -3.38 -5.41 -21.41
C VAL A 245 -3.01 -4.07 -22.04
N GLN A 246 -4.03 -3.30 -22.41
CA GLN A 246 -3.87 -1.94 -22.94
C GLN A 246 -3.76 -0.92 -21.84
N SER A 247 -2.78 -0.03 -21.94
CA SER A 247 -2.57 1.09 -21.02
C SER A 247 -2.26 2.36 -21.82
N LEU A 248 -2.62 3.52 -21.26
CA LEU A 248 -2.41 4.83 -21.86
C LEU A 248 -1.13 5.45 -21.32
N TYR A 249 -0.31 6.04 -22.22
CA TYR A 249 0.96 6.65 -21.85
C TYR A 249 1.10 8.06 -22.41
N CYS A 250 1.64 8.97 -21.62
CA CYS A 250 2.15 10.26 -22.08
C CYS A 250 3.49 10.03 -22.79
N THR A 251 3.61 10.50 -24.04
CA THR A 251 4.84 10.36 -24.85
C THR A 251 5.87 11.46 -24.59
N ASN A 252 5.47 12.58 -23.96
CA ASN A 252 6.38 13.68 -23.66
C ASN A 252 7.42 13.26 -22.61
N PRO A 253 8.73 13.23 -22.92
CA PRO A 253 9.78 12.91 -21.95
C PRO A 253 9.88 13.94 -20.82
N ASP A 254 9.57 15.20 -21.09
CA ASP A 254 9.69 16.33 -20.18
C ASP A 254 8.37 16.64 -19.44
N CYS A 255 7.47 15.66 -19.34
CA CYS A 255 6.22 15.83 -18.62
C CYS A 255 6.46 16.08 -17.13
N ASP A 256 5.91 17.18 -16.59
CA ASP A 256 6.07 17.57 -15.18
C ASP A 256 5.61 16.47 -14.21
N ALA A 257 4.55 15.73 -14.53
CA ALA A 257 4.12 14.60 -13.73
C ALA A 257 5.21 13.52 -13.61
N LYS A 258 5.92 13.21 -14.69
CA LYS A 258 7.03 12.25 -14.66
C LYS A 258 8.13 12.73 -13.74
N LYS A 259 8.49 14.01 -13.83
CA LYS A 259 9.54 14.63 -13.03
C LYS A 259 9.16 14.63 -11.54
N ILE A 260 7.99 15.16 -11.20
CA ILE A 260 7.50 15.23 -9.81
C ILE A 260 7.42 13.83 -9.19
N LYS A 261 6.80 12.86 -9.88
CA LYS A 261 6.66 11.49 -9.39
C LYS A 261 8.00 10.75 -9.28
N SER A 262 8.98 11.09 -10.11
CA SER A 262 10.35 10.54 -10.01
C SER A 262 11.04 11.05 -8.75
N PHE A 263 10.94 12.34 -8.44
CA PHE A 263 11.44 12.89 -7.18
C PHE A 263 10.68 12.35 -5.96
N THR A 264 9.37 12.15 -6.07
CA THR A 264 8.55 11.52 -5.00
C THR A 264 9.04 10.11 -4.68
N LEU A 265 9.35 9.30 -5.71
CA LEU A 265 9.99 8.00 -5.49
C LEU A 265 11.35 8.14 -4.84
N PHE A 266 12.20 9.05 -5.37
CA PHE A 266 13.56 9.25 -4.89
C PHE A 266 13.62 9.54 -3.39
N VAL A 267 12.74 10.40 -2.88
CA VAL A 267 12.71 10.76 -1.45
C VAL A 267 11.95 9.77 -0.57
N SER A 268 11.26 8.80 -1.15
CA SER A 268 10.38 7.88 -0.42
C SER A 268 11.13 7.04 0.62
N ARG A 269 10.37 6.49 1.58
CA ARG A 269 10.89 5.72 2.72
C ARG A 269 11.76 4.52 2.31
N ASP A 270 11.36 3.82 1.26
CA ASP A 270 12.06 2.62 0.78
C ASP A 270 13.20 2.95 -0.20
N ALA A 271 13.34 4.22 -0.57
CA ALA A 271 14.39 4.78 -1.41
C ALA A 271 15.42 5.54 -0.57
N MET A 272 15.57 6.85 -0.77
CA MET A 272 16.54 7.68 -0.03
C MET A 272 16.06 8.05 1.38
N ASN A 273 14.79 7.81 1.73
CA ASN A 273 14.19 8.05 3.04
C ASN A 273 14.38 9.49 3.56
N ILE A 274 14.08 10.48 2.71
CA ILE A 274 14.19 11.90 3.05
C ILE A 274 12.84 12.40 3.52
N ASP A 275 12.70 12.60 4.83
CA ASP A 275 11.48 13.12 5.44
C ASP A 275 11.28 14.62 5.16
N GLY A 276 10.00 15.04 5.10
CA GLY A 276 9.61 16.45 5.03
C GLY A 276 9.41 16.98 3.60
N LEU A 277 9.52 16.11 2.59
CA LEU A 277 9.25 16.43 1.18
C LEU A 277 7.99 15.71 0.70
N SER A 278 6.84 16.36 0.86
CA SER A 278 5.60 15.92 0.21
C SER A 278 5.66 16.19 -1.29
N GLU A 279 4.79 15.55 -2.07
CA GLU A 279 4.65 15.80 -3.51
C GLU A 279 4.42 17.29 -3.80
N ALA A 280 3.52 17.95 -3.05
CA ALA A 280 3.28 19.39 -3.17
C ALA A 280 4.52 20.24 -2.86
N THR A 281 5.37 19.81 -1.93
CA THR A 281 6.64 20.49 -1.63
C THR A 281 7.63 20.32 -2.79
N LEU A 282 7.73 19.12 -3.35
CA LEU A 282 8.59 18.85 -4.50
C LEU A 282 8.15 19.67 -5.73
N GLU A 283 6.84 19.79 -5.98
CA GLU A 283 6.30 20.67 -7.01
C GLU A 283 6.77 22.11 -6.84
N LYS A 284 6.64 22.65 -5.62
CA LYS A 284 7.12 24.01 -5.30
C LYS A 284 8.62 24.17 -5.55
N PHE A 285 9.43 23.18 -5.15
CA PHE A 285 10.89 23.22 -5.31
C PHE A 285 11.31 23.11 -6.79
N ILE A 286 10.63 22.27 -7.56
CA ILE A 286 10.84 22.15 -9.01
C ILE A 286 10.43 23.44 -9.71
N GLY A 287 9.25 23.99 -9.38
CA GLY A 287 8.76 25.24 -9.96
C GLY A 287 9.61 26.47 -9.64
N LYS A 288 10.31 26.47 -8.50
CA LYS A 288 11.30 27.51 -8.13
C LYS A 288 12.69 27.27 -8.73
N GLY A 289 12.89 26.14 -9.42
CA GLY A 289 14.20 25.82 -9.99
C GLY A 289 15.25 25.30 -9.01
N PHE A 290 14.84 24.89 -7.80
CA PHE A 290 15.75 24.31 -6.82
C PHE A 290 16.13 22.87 -7.17
N LEU A 291 15.25 22.15 -7.90
CA LEU A 291 15.40 20.75 -8.26
C LEU A 291 15.25 20.56 -9.78
N HIS A 292 16.34 20.28 -10.46
CA HIS A 292 16.37 19.87 -11.87
C HIS A 292 16.69 18.38 -12.01
N GLN A 293 17.61 17.87 -11.19
CA GLN A 293 18.07 16.48 -11.16
C GLN A 293 18.27 16.01 -9.71
N TYR A 294 18.37 14.71 -9.49
CA TYR A 294 18.41 14.12 -8.16
C TYR A 294 19.55 14.66 -7.27
N GLN A 295 20.70 14.95 -7.88
CA GLN A 295 21.83 15.50 -7.13
C GLN A 295 21.55 16.86 -6.50
N ASP A 296 20.64 17.66 -7.05
CA ASP A 296 20.30 18.99 -6.53
C ASP A 296 19.69 18.88 -5.13
N MET A 297 19.06 17.72 -4.81
CA MET A 297 18.55 17.42 -3.49
C MET A 297 19.62 17.60 -2.39
N PHE A 298 20.86 17.22 -2.69
CA PHE A 298 21.98 17.29 -1.75
C PHE A 298 22.62 18.68 -1.68
N HIS A 299 22.06 19.65 -2.38
CA HIS A 299 22.52 21.06 -2.46
C HIS A 299 21.42 22.06 -2.11
N LEU A 300 20.31 21.60 -1.48
CA LEU A 300 19.22 22.48 -1.04
C LEU A 300 19.63 23.49 0.04
N ASP A 301 20.77 23.28 0.69
CA ASP A 301 21.39 24.23 1.61
C ASP A 301 21.67 25.60 0.95
N ARG A 302 21.91 25.65 -0.37
CA ARG A 302 22.10 26.86 -1.15
C ARG A 302 20.87 27.76 -1.21
N HIS A 303 19.69 27.19 -0.99
CA HIS A 303 18.39 27.86 -1.05
C HIS A 303 17.76 28.07 0.34
N LYS A 304 18.58 28.03 1.42
CA LYS A 304 18.09 28.10 2.81
C LYS A 304 17.13 29.25 3.02
N SER A 305 17.53 30.48 2.65
CA SER A 305 16.74 31.69 2.88
C SER A 305 15.36 31.63 2.22
N GLU A 306 15.32 31.14 0.97
CA GLU A 306 14.10 31.04 0.21
C GLU A 306 13.19 29.92 0.76
N ILE A 307 13.77 28.77 1.15
CA ILE A 307 13.01 27.63 1.69
C ILE A 307 12.37 27.98 3.03
N VAL A 308 13.11 28.65 3.92
CA VAL A 308 12.61 29.01 5.27
C VAL A 308 11.44 30.01 5.20
N GLU A 309 11.40 30.86 4.18
CA GLU A 309 10.33 31.84 3.94
C GLU A 309 9.10 31.24 3.23
N MET A 310 9.20 30.00 2.72
CA MET A 310 8.06 29.36 2.05
C MET A 310 6.94 29.00 3.05
N GLU A 311 5.71 29.15 2.59
CA GLU A 311 4.54 28.70 3.33
C GLU A 311 4.64 27.19 3.70
N GLY A 312 4.48 26.89 4.98
CA GLY A 312 4.62 25.53 5.53
C GLY A 312 6.07 25.17 5.91
N PHE A 313 7.04 26.06 5.67
CA PHE A 313 8.42 25.93 6.11
C PHE A 313 8.76 26.98 7.19
N GLY A 314 9.85 26.73 7.88
CA GLY A 314 10.49 27.59 8.88
C GLY A 314 11.81 26.93 9.27
N GLU A 315 12.58 27.55 10.15
CA GLU A 315 13.90 27.05 10.57
C GLU A 315 13.87 25.59 11.07
N ARG A 316 12.81 25.19 11.78
CA ARG A 316 12.67 23.81 12.31
C ARG A 316 12.46 22.76 11.20
N SER A 317 11.54 23.02 10.27
CA SER A 317 11.26 22.12 9.17
C SER A 317 12.43 22.06 8.19
N TYR A 318 13.07 23.19 7.93
CA TYR A 318 14.30 23.25 7.14
C TYR A 318 15.41 22.41 7.78
N LYS A 319 15.67 22.58 9.09
CA LYS A 319 16.67 21.77 9.78
C LYS A 319 16.37 20.26 9.68
N LYS A 320 15.11 19.87 9.90
CA LYS A 320 14.68 18.46 9.76
C LYS A 320 14.93 17.93 8.34
N LEU A 321 14.66 18.74 7.33
CA LEU A 321 14.91 18.40 5.93
C LEU A 321 16.40 18.16 5.67
N ILE A 322 17.28 19.08 6.08
CA ILE A 322 18.73 18.95 5.90
C ILE A 322 19.28 17.75 6.66
N ASP A 323 18.84 17.53 7.91
CA ASP A 323 19.23 16.36 8.70
C ASP A 323 18.81 15.05 7.98
N GLY A 324 17.64 15.03 7.34
CA GLY A 324 17.17 13.91 6.51
C GLY A 324 18.02 13.68 5.27
N ILE A 325 18.40 14.75 4.57
CA ILE A 325 19.28 14.70 3.39
C ILE A 325 20.67 14.16 3.76
N GLU A 326 21.25 14.63 4.88
CA GLU A 326 22.55 14.14 5.33
C GLU A 326 22.52 12.65 5.71
N LYS A 327 21.44 12.16 6.32
CA LYS A 327 21.24 10.73 6.56
C LYS A 327 21.15 9.93 5.26
N ALA A 328 20.49 10.49 4.24
CA ALA A 328 20.33 9.86 2.95
C ALA A 328 21.65 9.61 2.19
N ARG A 329 22.72 10.34 2.54
CA ARG A 329 24.08 10.08 1.98
C ARG A 329 24.64 8.69 2.34
N ASN A 330 24.08 8.04 3.36
CA ASN A 330 24.53 6.75 3.87
C ASN A 330 23.47 5.66 3.69
N VAL A 331 22.56 5.79 2.71
CA VAL A 331 21.59 4.73 2.41
C VAL A 331 22.30 3.50 1.83
N GLU A 332 21.68 2.35 1.99
CA GLU A 332 22.19 1.11 1.41
C GLU A 332 22.09 1.16 -0.14
N LEU A 333 23.03 0.52 -0.82
CA LEU A 333 23.09 0.49 -2.29
C LEU A 333 21.78 0.03 -2.95
N PRO A 334 21.06 -1.01 -2.45
CA PRO A 334 19.77 -1.39 -3.02
C PRO A 334 18.72 -0.28 -2.99
N ASN A 335 18.71 0.54 -1.93
CA ASN A 335 17.80 1.68 -1.80
C ASN A 335 18.14 2.79 -2.79
N LEU A 336 19.44 3.05 -3.01
CA LEU A 336 19.90 3.98 -4.04
C LEU A 336 19.47 3.51 -5.43
N ILE A 337 19.72 2.24 -5.79
CA ILE A 337 19.32 1.68 -7.09
C ILE A 337 17.80 1.79 -7.28
N TYR A 338 17.02 1.43 -6.25
CA TYR A 338 15.56 1.57 -6.29
C TYR A 338 15.13 3.03 -6.45
N SER A 339 15.82 3.98 -5.80
CA SER A 339 15.48 5.40 -5.86
C SER A 339 15.60 6.01 -7.26
N LEU A 340 16.46 5.44 -8.11
CA LEU A 340 16.63 5.88 -9.51
C LEU A 340 15.40 5.59 -10.36
N GLY A 341 14.51 4.72 -9.90
CA GLY A 341 13.24 4.45 -10.57
C GLY A 341 13.38 3.73 -11.90
N ILE A 342 14.42 2.92 -12.05
CA ILE A 342 14.65 2.09 -13.25
C ILE A 342 13.42 1.21 -13.48
N ALA A 343 12.96 1.14 -14.73
CA ALA A 343 11.77 0.37 -15.07
C ALA A 343 11.94 -1.10 -14.65
N ASN A 344 10.88 -1.68 -14.05
CA ASN A 344 10.85 -3.05 -13.55
C ASN A 344 11.83 -3.39 -12.42
N ILE A 345 12.65 -2.44 -11.96
CA ILE A 345 13.54 -2.61 -10.81
C ILE A 345 12.84 -2.10 -9.54
N GLY A 346 12.17 -3.01 -8.83
CA GLY A 346 11.70 -2.77 -7.46
C GLY A 346 12.81 -2.99 -6.43
N LEU A 347 12.57 -2.64 -5.16
CA LEU A 347 13.55 -2.83 -4.08
C LEU A 347 14.00 -4.30 -3.94
N ALA A 348 13.10 -5.27 -4.20
CA ALA A 348 13.44 -6.68 -4.15
C ALA A 348 14.48 -7.04 -5.23
N ASN A 349 14.26 -6.62 -6.48
CA ASN A 349 15.19 -6.85 -7.58
C ASN A 349 16.52 -6.12 -7.33
N ALA A 350 16.47 -4.87 -6.85
CA ALA A 350 17.67 -4.12 -6.48
C ALA A 350 18.51 -4.88 -5.44
N LYS A 351 17.88 -5.48 -4.41
CA LYS A 351 18.58 -6.30 -3.41
C LYS A 351 19.24 -7.54 -4.01
N VAL A 352 18.55 -8.23 -4.91
CA VAL A 352 19.08 -9.43 -5.58
C VAL A 352 20.30 -9.07 -6.44
N ILE A 353 20.18 -8.02 -7.26
CA ILE A 353 21.26 -7.52 -8.12
C ILE A 353 22.47 -7.08 -7.28
N CYS A 354 22.27 -6.24 -6.27
CA CYS A 354 23.37 -5.79 -5.40
C CYS A 354 24.07 -6.96 -4.71
N LYS A 355 23.33 -7.97 -4.25
CA LYS A 355 23.90 -9.15 -3.63
C LYS A 355 24.76 -9.96 -4.60
N TYR A 356 24.31 -10.13 -5.84
CA TYR A 356 25.07 -10.83 -6.88
C TYR A 356 26.44 -10.16 -7.13
N PHE A 357 26.44 -8.84 -7.28
CA PHE A 357 27.65 -8.04 -7.47
C PHE A 357 28.38 -7.68 -6.18
N ARG A 358 28.04 -8.33 -5.06
CA ARG A 358 28.68 -8.12 -3.73
C ARG A 358 28.70 -6.65 -3.30
N TYR A 359 27.66 -5.89 -3.69
CA TYR A 359 27.51 -4.46 -3.42
C TYR A 359 28.61 -3.56 -4.03
N ASP A 360 29.27 -4.05 -5.08
CA ASP A 360 30.24 -3.25 -5.83
C ASP A 360 29.54 -2.49 -6.97
N ILE A 361 29.39 -1.17 -6.81
CA ILE A 361 28.70 -0.33 -7.77
C ILE A 361 29.48 -0.18 -9.08
N ASP A 362 30.82 -0.23 -9.03
CA ASP A 362 31.64 -0.06 -10.23
C ASP A 362 31.55 -1.31 -11.10
N VAL A 363 31.52 -2.49 -10.51
CA VAL A 363 31.26 -3.74 -11.22
C VAL A 363 29.86 -3.74 -11.83
N MET A 364 28.85 -3.36 -11.06
CA MET A 364 27.46 -3.28 -11.53
C MET A 364 27.30 -2.35 -12.75
N ARG A 365 27.98 -1.20 -12.75
CA ARG A 365 27.89 -0.22 -13.85
C ARG A 365 28.46 -0.72 -15.16
N HIS A 366 29.31 -1.72 -15.13
CA HIS A 366 29.97 -2.30 -16.32
C HIS A 366 29.43 -3.70 -16.66
N ALA A 367 28.43 -4.19 -15.90
CA ALA A 367 27.83 -5.49 -16.16
C ALA A 367 27.12 -5.52 -17.53
N ALA A 368 27.29 -6.62 -18.25
CA ALA A 368 26.62 -6.86 -19.51
C ALA A 368 25.16 -7.35 -19.26
N VAL A 369 24.28 -7.18 -20.24
CA VAL A 369 22.87 -7.64 -20.18
C VAL A 369 22.81 -9.15 -19.96
N GLU A 370 23.71 -9.90 -20.60
CA GLU A 370 23.84 -11.34 -20.48
C GLU A 370 24.12 -11.75 -19.03
N GLU A 371 25.07 -11.07 -18.38
CA GLU A 371 25.44 -11.31 -16.98
C GLU A 371 24.29 -10.98 -16.02
N LEU A 372 23.57 -9.89 -16.26
CA LEU A 372 22.37 -9.53 -15.48
C LEU A 372 21.27 -10.56 -15.64
N SER A 373 21.09 -11.12 -16.84
CA SER A 373 20.07 -12.14 -17.13
C SER A 373 20.35 -13.50 -16.49
N GLU A 374 21.58 -13.78 -16.09
CA GLU A 374 21.95 -14.99 -15.33
C GLU A 374 21.52 -14.94 -13.86
N ILE A 375 21.14 -13.75 -13.35
CA ILE A 375 20.70 -13.57 -11.97
C ILE A 375 19.32 -14.17 -11.80
N ASP A 376 19.15 -15.06 -10.83
CA ASP A 376 17.84 -15.67 -10.53
C ASP A 376 16.78 -14.61 -10.25
N GLY A 377 15.68 -14.65 -11.00
CA GLY A 377 14.59 -13.67 -10.94
C GLY A 377 14.79 -12.41 -11.79
N ILE A 378 15.91 -12.26 -12.50
CA ILE A 378 16.17 -11.17 -13.43
C ILE A 378 16.16 -11.76 -14.86
N GLY A 379 15.08 -11.55 -15.60
CA GLY A 379 15.01 -11.95 -17.00
C GLY A 379 15.46 -10.82 -17.94
N GLU A 380 15.53 -11.12 -19.25
CA GLU A 380 15.96 -10.17 -20.30
C GLU A 380 15.24 -8.82 -20.28
N VAL A 381 13.96 -8.78 -19.87
CA VAL A 381 13.16 -7.53 -19.76
C VAL A 381 13.64 -6.64 -18.61
N ILE A 382 14.26 -7.21 -17.59
CA ILE A 382 14.72 -6.48 -16.39
C ILE A 382 16.21 -6.14 -16.56
N ALA A 383 16.98 -7.03 -17.15
CA ALA A 383 18.40 -6.85 -17.44
C ALA A 383 18.65 -5.77 -18.51
#